data_8aae5f391d134ceb8c3f4ff78a721ba5
#
_entry.id   8aae5f391d134ceb8c3f4ff78a721ba5
#
_cell.length_a   1.000
_cell.length_b   1.000
_cell.length_c   1.000
_cell.angle_alpha   90.00
_cell.angle_beta   90.00
_cell.angle_gamma   90.00
#
_symmetry.space_group_name_H-M   'P 1'
#
loop_
_entity.id
_entity.type
_entity.pdbx_description
1 polymer ?
#
loop_
_entity_poly.entity_id
_entity_poly.type
_entity_poly.pdbx_seq_one_letter_code
_entity_poly.pdbx_strand_id
1 'polypeptide(L)'
;MILKFKEFYPQIHSTAWIAPSADVVGNVTIGEDSSVWYGCVIRSDVNKVIIGKNTNVQDLSCIHTDVDSQTILGDNVTIGHKVMLHGCIVEDNCLIGMSATVLDNAVIGEGSIVGANSLVTAGKKFPPKSLIMGSPAKVVKELTDEDRDNLIKHAGHYVDYKNEYS
;
A
#
# COMPACT_ATOMS: atom_id res chain seq x y z
N MET A 1 9.60 -10.73 10.37
CA MET A 1 8.97 -11.88 11.10
C MET A 1 7.45 -11.86 10.88
N ILE A 2 6.77 -13.04 10.89
CA ILE A 2 5.31 -13.11 10.84
C ILE A 2 4.84 -13.48 12.26
N LEU A 3 4.13 -12.55 12.91
CA LEU A 3 3.84 -12.63 14.34
C LEU A 3 2.35 -12.52 14.63
N LYS A 4 1.89 -13.38 15.55
CA LYS A 4 0.56 -13.30 16.13
C LYS A 4 0.47 -12.12 17.11
N PHE A 5 -0.68 -11.42 17.12
CA PHE A 5 -1.07 -10.47 18.16
C PHE A 5 -2.46 -10.83 18.70
N LYS A 6 -2.58 -11.08 19.99
CA LYS A 6 -3.80 -11.64 20.63
C LYS A 6 -4.27 -12.91 19.88
N GLU A 7 -5.52 -12.93 19.43
CA GLU A 7 -6.10 -14.03 18.64
C GLU A 7 -5.76 -13.96 17.14
N PHE A 8 -5.27 -12.83 16.64
CA PHE A 8 -5.03 -12.60 15.21
C PHE A 8 -3.64 -13.06 14.77
N TYR A 9 -3.63 -13.89 13.74
CA TYR A 9 -2.41 -14.29 13.01
C TYR A 9 -2.55 -13.86 11.56
N PRO A 10 -1.50 -13.28 10.93
CA PRO A 10 -1.55 -12.83 9.55
C PRO A 10 -2.03 -13.91 8.58
N GLN A 11 -3.01 -13.57 7.75
CA GLN A 11 -3.53 -14.42 6.69
C GLN A 11 -2.84 -14.03 5.39
N ILE A 12 -1.88 -14.85 4.97
CA ILE A 12 -1.04 -14.58 3.80
C ILE A 12 -1.34 -15.61 2.74
N HIS A 13 -1.69 -15.17 1.52
CA HIS A 13 -1.93 -16.08 0.40
C HIS A 13 -0.66 -16.87 0.08
N SER A 14 -0.81 -18.12 -0.35
CA SER A 14 0.32 -19.04 -0.59
C SER A 14 1.28 -18.59 -1.70
N THR A 15 0.82 -17.74 -2.61
CA THR A 15 1.65 -17.15 -3.69
C THR A 15 2.24 -15.80 -3.32
N ALA A 16 1.84 -15.20 -2.18
CA ALA A 16 2.42 -13.95 -1.72
C ALA A 16 3.84 -14.17 -1.17
N TRP A 17 4.70 -13.19 -1.37
CA TRP A 17 6.10 -13.26 -0.91
C TRP A 17 6.39 -12.19 0.16
N ILE A 18 7.02 -12.62 1.23
CA ILE A 18 7.42 -11.73 2.34
C ILE A 18 8.93 -11.82 2.53
N ALA A 19 9.62 -10.69 2.37
CA ALA A 19 11.06 -10.64 2.59
C ALA A 19 11.44 -11.09 4.00
N PRO A 20 12.56 -11.81 4.19
CA PRO A 20 12.97 -12.34 5.50
C PRO A 20 13.13 -11.26 6.60
N SER A 21 13.44 -10.02 6.21
CA SER A 21 13.60 -8.89 7.13
C SER A 21 12.33 -8.04 7.32
N ALA A 22 11.21 -8.41 6.70
CA ALA A 22 9.95 -7.73 6.92
C ALA A 22 9.23 -8.28 8.17
N ASP A 23 8.51 -7.40 8.85
CA ASP A 23 7.67 -7.74 10.00
C ASP A 23 6.19 -7.57 9.63
N VAL A 24 5.40 -8.65 9.81
CA VAL A 24 3.96 -8.66 9.58
C VAL A 24 3.27 -9.16 10.86
N VAL A 25 2.50 -8.28 11.51
CA VAL A 25 2.03 -8.53 12.88
C VAL A 25 0.51 -8.35 12.99
N GLY A 26 -0.19 -9.33 13.54
CA GLY A 26 -1.58 -9.23 13.97
C GLY A 26 -2.61 -9.46 12.86
N ASN A 27 -3.68 -8.64 12.82
CA ASN A 27 -4.84 -8.80 11.94
C ASN A 27 -4.58 -8.30 10.50
N VAL A 28 -3.61 -8.91 9.82
CA VAL A 28 -3.20 -8.58 8.45
C VAL A 28 -3.71 -9.63 7.48
N THR A 29 -4.28 -9.20 6.35
CA THR A 29 -4.59 -10.06 5.20
C THR A 29 -3.77 -9.61 4.01
N ILE A 30 -3.07 -10.54 3.34
CA ILE A 30 -2.28 -10.28 2.13
C ILE A 30 -2.76 -11.19 1.01
N GLY A 31 -3.18 -10.59 -0.09
CA GLY A 31 -3.78 -11.26 -1.24
C GLY A 31 -2.76 -11.95 -2.15
N GLU A 32 -3.32 -12.63 -3.15
CA GLU A 32 -2.61 -13.40 -4.17
C GLU A 32 -1.54 -12.55 -4.88
N ASP A 33 -0.35 -13.14 -5.10
CA ASP A 33 0.78 -12.56 -5.82
C ASP A 33 1.30 -11.21 -5.31
N SER A 34 0.89 -10.82 -4.12
CA SER A 34 1.40 -9.61 -3.48
C SER A 34 2.77 -9.84 -2.84
N SER A 35 3.52 -8.75 -2.63
CA SER A 35 4.87 -8.83 -2.07
C SER A 35 5.13 -7.74 -1.03
N VAL A 36 5.85 -8.12 0.03
CA VAL A 36 6.31 -7.20 1.09
C VAL A 36 7.83 -7.28 1.15
N TRP A 37 8.48 -6.17 0.86
CA TRP A 37 9.90 -6.09 0.63
C TRP A 37 10.71 -5.83 1.90
N TYR A 38 12.01 -5.67 1.77
CA TYR A 38 12.95 -5.69 2.88
C TYR A 38 12.73 -4.53 3.88
N GLY A 39 12.77 -4.87 5.16
CA GLY A 39 12.65 -3.91 6.24
C GLY A 39 11.28 -3.24 6.40
N CYS A 40 10.26 -3.72 5.69
CA CYS A 40 8.89 -3.26 5.89
C CYS A 40 8.35 -3.67 7.25
N VAL A 41 7.50 -2.82 7.84
CA VAL A 41 6.74 -3.13 9.04
C VAL A 41 5.26 -2.96 8.76
N ILE A 42 4.49 -4.04 8.85
CA ILE A 42 3.04 -4.04 8.74
C ILE A 42 2.49 -4.49 10.10
N ARG A 43 1.99 -3.52 10.89
CA ARG A 43 1.51 -3.79 12.25
C ARG A 43 0.02 -3.49 12.37
N SER A 44 -0.76 -4.51 12.68
CA SER A 44 -2.21 -4.51 12.77
C SER A 44 -2.67 -5.00 14.14
N ASP A 45 -2.32 -4.26 15.17
CA ASP A 45 -2.58 -4.55 16.58
C ASP A 45 -3.78 -3.76 17.15
N VAL A 46 -4.23 -2.73 16.43
CA VAL A 46 -5.35 -1.86 16.83
C VAL A 46 -6.58 -2.13 15.97
N ASN A 47 -6.41 -2.13 14.65
CA ASN A 47 -7.45 -2.40 13.68
C ASN A 47 -6.87 -3.30 12.58
N LYS A 48 -7.57 -3.60 11.50
CA LYS A 48 -7.08 -4.51 10.46
C LYS A 48 -6.36 -3.80 9.33
N VAL A 49 -5.40 -4.53 8.73
CA VAL A 49 -4.74 -4.19 7.47
C VAL A 49 -5.17 -5.20 6.41
N ILE A 50 -5.60 -4.73 5.25
CA ILE A 50 -5.94 -5.56 4.10
C ILE A 50 -5.10 -5.10 2.92
N ILE A 51 -4.39 -6.04 2.29
CA ILE A 51 -3.62 -5.84 1.06
C ILE A 51 -4.21 -6.75 -0.01
N GLY A 52 -4.65 -6.17 -1.11
CA GLY A 52 -5.27 -6.87 -2.24
C GLY A 52 -4.28 -7.76 -3.01
N LYS A 53 -4.61 -8.08 -4.26
CA LYS A 53 -3.80 -8.94 -5.14
C LYS A 53 -2.79 -8.12 -5.94
N ASN A 54 -1.69 -8.77 -6.36
CA ASN A 54 -0.66 -8.14 -7.21
C ASN A 54 -0.13 -6.82 -6.64
N THR A 55 -0.24 -6.62 -5.33
CA THR A 55 0.12 -5.37 -4.64
C THR A 55 1.48 -5.51 -3.99
N ASN A 56 2.35 -4.51 -4.19
CA ASN A 56 3.70 -4.55 -3.65
C ASN A 56 3.93 -3.43 -2.64
N VAL A 57 4.55 -3.77 -1.51
CA VAL A 57 4.98 -2.84 -0.46
C VAL A 57 6.50 -2.85 -0.43
N GLN A 58 7.10 -1.79 -0.97
CA GLN A 58 8.54 -1.72 -1.18
C GLN A 58 9.30 -1.35 0.10
N ASP A 59 10.60 -1.55 0.04
CA ASP A 59 11.53 -1.54 1.17
C ASP A 59 11.33 -0.37 2.13
N LEU A 60 11.46 -0.69 3.42
CA LEU A 60 11.42 0.26 4.54
C LEU A 60 10.09 1.00 4.71
N SER A 61 9.02 0.55 4.06
CA SER A 61 7.69 1.13 4.24
C SER A 61 7.05 0.66 5.54
N CYS A 62 6.22 1.52 6.14
CA CYS A 62 5.51 1.25 7.37
C CYS A 62 4.01 1.38 7.16
N ILE A 63 3.25 0.36 7.56
CA ILE A 63 1.78 0.34 7.50
C ILE A 63 1.24 0.07 8.90
N HIS A 64 0.39 0.98 9.36
CA HIS A 64 -0.30 0.87 10.63
C HIS A 64 -1.76 1.31 10.53
N THR A 65 -2.49 1.25 11.62
CA THR A 65 -3.94 1.55 11.69
C THR A 65 -4.23 2.39 12.92
N ASP A 66 -5.36 3.06 12.93
CA ASP A 66 -5.91 3.68 14.14
C ASP A 66 -7.13 2.89 14.64
N VAL A 67 -7.62 3.22 15.84
CA VAL A 67 -8.79 2.58 16.46
C VAL A 67 -10.00 2.65 15.55
N ASP A 68 -10.24 3.80 14.94
CA ASP A 68 -11.42 4.09 14.12
C ASP A 68 -11.14 4.00 12.61
N SER A 69 -9.91 3.66 12.20
CA SER A 69 -9.55 3.57 10.79
C SER A 69 -8.63 2.40 10.47
N GLN A 70 -9.08 1.56 9.56
CA GLN A 70 -8.32 0.46 8.99
C GLN A 70 -7.45 0.94 7.83
N THR A 71 -6.38 0.21 7.50
CA THR A 71 -5.62 0.46 6.27
C THR A 71 -5.98 -0.57 5.23
N ILE A 72 -6.45 -0.11 4.07
CA ILE A 72 -6.84 -0.97 2.95
C ILE A 72 -6.05 -0.56 1.71
N LEU A 73 -5.38 -1.52 1.11
CA LEU A 73 -4.79 -1.42 -0.22
C LEU A 73 -5.56 -2.33 -1.16
N GLY A 74 -6.01 -1.78 -2.28
CA GLY A 74 -6.68 -2.54 -3.33
C GLY A 74 -5.76 -3.46 -4.12
N ASP A 75 -6.20 -3.89 -5.28
CA ASP A 75 -5.46 -4.74 -6.21
C ASP A 75 -4.53 -3.89 -7.10
N ASN A 76 -3.40 -4.46 -7.54
CA ASN A 76 -2.41 -3.83 -8.41
C ASN A 76 -1.88 -2.48 -7.86
N VAL A 77 -1.73 -2.36 -6.55
CA VAL A 77 -1.20 -1.16 -5.91
C VAL A 77 0.31 -1.25 -5.74
N THR A 78 1.01 -0.18 -6.07
CA THR A 78 2.43 -0.04 -5.80
C THR A 78 2.66 0.94 -4.65
N ILE A 79 3.22 0.46 -3.56
CA ILE A 79 3.68 1.30 -2.45
C ILE A 79 5.20 1.41 -2.55
N GLY A 80 5.66 2.61 -2.90
CA GLY A 80 7.09 2.91 -3.08
C GLY A 80 7.90 2.81 -1.78
N HIS A 81 9.22 2.86 -1.91
CA HIS A 81 10.14 2.74 -0.77
C HIS A 81 9.88 3.83 0.30
N LYS A 82 10.02 3.48 1.57
CA LYS A 82 9.90 4.38 2.74
C LYS A 82 8.56 5.11 2.84
N VAL A 83 7.49 4.54 2.31
CA VAL A 83 6.13 5.11 2.45
C VAL A 83 5.60 4.86 3.85
N MET A 84 4.87 5.85 4.40
CA MET A 84 4.10 5.70 5.62
C MET A 84 2.60 5.71 5.30
N LEU A 85 1.90 4.64 5.64
CA LEU A 85 0.44 4.55 5.56
C LEU A 85 -0.15 4.34 6.95
N HIS A 86 -1.12 5.15 7.30
CA HIS A 86 -1.78 5.07 8.60
C HIS A 86 -3.29 5.27 8.45
N GLY A 87 -4.09 4.24 8.71
CA GLY A 87 -5.56 4.31 8.74
C GLY A 87 -6.21 4.82 7.45
N CYS A 88 -5.67 4.50 6.27
CA CYS A 88 -6.08 5.06 4.98
C CYS A 88 -6.55 3.98 3.99
N ILE A 89 -7.23 4.42 2.94
CA ILE A 89 -7.66 3.59 1.83
C ILE A 89 -6.94 4.03 0.55
N VAL A 90 -6.27 3.08 -0.08
CA VAL A 90 -5.70 3.22 -1.43
C VAL A 90 -6.47 2.25 -2.33
N GLU A 91 -7.27 2.77 -3.24
CA GLU A 91 -8.07 1.96 -4.14
C GLU A 91 -7.19 1.27 -5.21
N ASP A 92 -7.80 0.49 -6.09
CA ASP A 92 -7.09 -0.33 -7.06
C ASP A 92 -6.23 0.48 -8.02
N ASN A 93 -5.20 -0.15 -8.57
CA ASN A 93 -4.38 0.39 -9.65
C ASN A 93 -3.67 1.71 -9.31
N CYS A 94 -3.34 1.94 -8.05
CA CYS A 94 -2.68 3.16 -7.58
C CYS A 94 -1.17 2.99 -7.41
N LEU A 95 -0.46 4.13 -7.45
CA LEU A 95 0.94 4.21 -7.06
C LEU A 95 1.13 5.28 -5.99
N ILE A 96 1.72 4.88 -4.87
CA ILE A 96 2.16 5.80 -3.81
C ILE A 96 3.67 5.97 -3.92
N GLY A 97 4.10 7.17 -4.27
CA GLY A 97 5.50 7.49 -4.53
C GLY A 97 6.37 7.41 -3.28
N MET A 98 7.67 7.19 -3.49
CA MET A 98 8.67 7.02 -2.43
C MET A 98 8.59 8.11 -1.36
N SER A 99 8.69 7.72 -0.09
CA SER A 99 8.66 8.62 1.08
C SER A 99 7.38 9.45 1.23
N ALA A 100 6.30 9.12 0.53
CA ALA A 100 5.01 9.76 0.75
C ALA A 100 4.41 9.30 2.08
N THR A 101 3.58 10.15 2.68
CA THR A 101 2.81 9.87 3.89
C THR A 101 1.33 10.03 3.60
N VAL A 102 0.51 9.03 3.95
CA VAL A 102 -0.94 9.05 3.81
C VAL A 102 -1.57 8.76 5.18
N LEU A 103 -2.34 9.72 5.70
CA LEU A 103 -2.85 9.70 7.06
C LEU A 103 -4.30 9.22 7.15
N ASP A 104 -4.79 9.10 8.39
CA ASP A 104 -6.06 8.49 8.77
C ASP A 104 -7.26 9.00 7.97
N ASN A 105 -8.12 8.06 7.58
CA ASN A 105 -9.35 8.33 6.83
C ASN A 105 -9.14 9.01 5.48
N ALA A 106 -7.89 9.10 4.99
CA ALA A 106 -7.63 9.53 3.63
C ALA A 106 -8.02 8.43 2.64
N VAL A 107 -8.52 8.84 1.47
CA VAL A 107 -8.89 7.94 0.38
C VAL A 107 -8.20 8.40 -0.91
N ILE A 108 -7.43 7.50 -1.50
CA ILE A 108 -6.81 7.68 -2.81
C ILE A 108 -7.65 6.90 -3.82
N GLY A 109 -8.35 7.62 -4.71
CA GLY A 109 -9.22 7.01 -5.70
C GLY A 109 -8.48 6.20 -6.75
N GLU A 110 -9.15 5.22 -7.33
CA GLU A 110 -8.63 4.23 -8.29
C GLU A 110 -7.81 4.86 -9.41
N GLY A 111 -6.71 4.21 -9.81
CA GLY A 111 -5.86 4.66 -10.91
C GLY A 111 -5.10 5.96 -10.66
N SER A 112 -4.91 6.34 -9.40
CA SER A 112 -4.23 7.59 -9.02
C SER A 112 -2.76 7.38 -8.68
N ILE A 113 -2.01 8.47 -8.77
CA ILE A 113 -0.60 8.55 -8.37
C ILE A 113 -0.46 9.59 -7.26
N VAL A 114 0.13 9.20 -6.14
CA VAL A 114 0.65 10.12 -5.13
C VAL A 114 2.14 10.30 -5.38
N GLY A 115 2.57 11.53 -5.64
CA GLY A 115 3.96 11.84 -5.93
C GLY A 115 4.89 11.59 -4.73
N ALA A 116 6.17 11.35 -5.00
CA ALA A 116 7.18 11.15 -3.96
C ALA A 116 7.23 12.34 -2.97
N ASN A 117 7.51 12.06 -1.69
CA ASN A 117 7.57 13.03 -0.59
C ASN A 117 6.28 13.85 -0.37
N SER A 118 5.14 13.41 -0.90
CA SER A 118 3.85 14.08 -0.68
C SER A 118 3.28 13.74 0.70
N LEU A 119 2.56 14.71 1.29
CA LEU A 119 1.82 14.52 2.53
C LEU A 119 0.32 14.61 2.25
N VAL A 120 -0.36 13.47 2.26
CA VAL A 120 -1.82 13.38 2.26
C VAL A 120 -2.31 13.45 3.70
N THR A 121 -2.92 14.58 4.06
CA THR A 121 -3.42 14.81 5.42
C THR A 121 -4.70 14.02 5.70
N ALA A 122 -4.98 13.79 6.97
CA ALA A 122 -6.12 13.02 7.43
C ALA A 122 -7.46 13.49 6.83
N GLY A 123 -8.33 12.53 6.49
CA GLY A 123 -9.68 12.79 5.98
C GLY A 123 -9.74 13.28 4.53
N LYS A 124 -8.62 13.46 3.84
CA LYS A 124 -8.61 13.89 2.42
C LYS A 124 -9.10 12.76 1.52
N LYS A 125 -10.02 13.10 0.62
CA LYS A 125 -10.52 12.16 -0.41
C LYS A 125 -10.21 12.71 -1.78
N PHE A 126 -9.47 11.94 -2.55
CA PHE A 126 -9.10 12.29 -3.93
C PHE A 126 -9.88 11.42 -4.92
N PRO A 127 -10.41 12.02 -5.99
CA PRO A 127 -11.15 11.28 -7.00
C PRO A 127 -10.24 10.31 -7.76
N PRO A 128 -10.81 9.31 -8.45
CA PRO A 128 -10.04 8.42 -9.33
C PRO A 128 -9.22 9.18 -10.38
N LYS A 129 -8.16 8.54 -10.86
CA LYS A 129 -7.26 9.07 -11.91
C LYS A 129 -6.68 10.43 -11.60
N SER A 130 -6.26 10.65 -10.37
CA SER A 130 -5.64 11.91 -9.93
C SER A 130 -4.12 11.78 -9.82
N LEU A 131 -3.37 12.75 -10.35
CA LEU A 131 -2.00 13.00 -9.94
C LEU A 131 -2.02 13.93 -8.73
N ILE A 132 -1.57 13.41 -7.59
CA ILE A 132 -1.66 14.06 -6.26
C ILE A 132 -0.26 14.37 -5.79
N MET A 133 0.10 15.63 -5.55
CA MET A 133 1.46 16.04 -5.18
C MET A 133 1.46 17.15 -4.14
N GLY A 134 2.53 17.22 -3.37
CA GLY A 134 2.84 18.32 -2.47
C GLY A 134 2.65 18.00 -0.98
N SER A 135 2.96 18.99 -0.13
CA SER A 135 2.81 18.93 1.32
C SER A 135 2.22 20.26 1.82
N PRO A 136 0.91 20.33 2.10
CA PRO A 136 -0.10 19.28 1.94
C PRO A 136 -0.39 18.96 0.46
N ALA A 137 -0.70 17.70 0.16
CA ALA A 137 -0.90 17.23 -1.19
C ALA A 137 -2.23 17.73 -1.79
N LYS A 138 -2.20 17.99 -3.11
CA LYS A 138 -3.36 18.45 -3.91
C LYS A 138 -3.35 17.73 -5.25
N VAL A 139 -4.51 17.65 -5.90
CA VAL A 139 -4.60 17.22 -7.30
C VAL A 139 -3.93 18.26 -8.18
N VAL A 140 -2.97 17.83 -9.01
CA VAL A 140 -2.26 18.69 -9.96
C VAL A 140 -2.71 18.49 -11.41
N LYS A 141 -3.19 17.30 -11.74
CA LYS A 141 -3.83 16.98 -13.02
C LYS A 141 -4.66 15.70 -12.94
N GLU A 142 -5.55 15.51 -13.90
CA GLU A 142 -6.22 14.24 -14.16
C GLU A 142 -5.32 13.32 -14.99
N LEU A 143 -5.32 12.02 -14.67
CA LEU A 143 -4.58 10.98 -15.38
C LEU A 143 -5.48 10.36 -16.46
N THR A 144 -4.86 9.78 -17.47
CA THR A 144 -5.55 9.09 -18.58
C THR A 144 -5.75 7.61 -18.27
N ASP A 145 -6.55 6.92 -19.09
CA ASP A 145 -6.67 5.46 -19.04
C ASP A 145 -5.33 4.78 -19.36
N GLU A 146 -4.52 5.35 -20.24
CA GLU A 146 -3.17 4.86 -20.53
C GLU A 146 -2.24 4.96 -19.31
N ASP A 147 -2.31 6.06 -18.56
CA ASP A 147 -1.57 6.20 -17.31
C ASP A 147 -1.95 5.10 -16.32
N ARG A 148 -3.26 4.83 -16.13
CA ARG A 148 -3.77 3.73 -15.29
C ARG A 148 -3.27 2.37 -15.76
N ASP A 149 -3.34 2.07 -17.06
CA ASP A 149 -2.88 0.79 -17.61
C ASP A 149 -1.36 0.60 -17.41
N ASN A 150 -0.60 1.68 -17.43
CA ASN A 150 0.82 1.65 -17.09
C ASN A 150 1.07 1.36 -15.61
N LEU A 151 0.20 1.82 -14.69
CA LEU A 151 0.28 1.48 -13.27
C LEU A 151 0.04 -0.01 -13.03
N ILE A 152 -0.94 -0.61 -13.71
CA ILE A 152 -1.21 -2.05 -13.65
C ILE A 152 0.01 -2.86 -14.12
N LYS A 153 0.61 -2.47 -15.26
CA LYS A 153 1.84 -3.10 -15.76
C LYS A 153 3.00 -2.97 -14.78
N HIS A 154 3.13 -1.80 -14.16
CA HIS A 154 4.17 -1.55 -13.16
C HIS A 154 4.02 -2.48 -11.94
N ALA A 155 2.81 -2.63 -11.41
CA ALA A 155 2.54 -3.60 -10.34
C ALA A 155 2.85 -5.05 -10.77
N GLY A 156 2.51 -5.41 -12.01
CA GLY A 156 2.82 -6.73 -12.59
C GLY A 156 4.33 -7.05 -12.63
N HIS A 157 5.20 -6.06 -12.87
CA HIS A 157 6.64 -6.27 -12.81
C HIS A 157 7.11 -6.73 -11.42
N TYR A 158 6.45 -6.29 -10.34
CA TYR A 158 6.79 -6.74 -8.98
C TYR A 158 6.31 -8.16 -8.69
N VAL A 159 5.27 -8.63 -9.39
CA VAL A 159 4.90 -10.06 -9.39
C VAL A 159 6.02 -10.90 -10.02
N ASP A 160 6.58 -10.45 -11.14
CA ASP A 160 7.70 -11.12 -11.78
C ASP A 160 8.94 -11.10 -10.88
N TYR A 161 9.32 -9.94 -10.35
CA TYR A 161 10.50 -9.80 -9.48
C TYR A 161 10.43 -10.69 -8.24
N LYS A 162 9.29 -10.74 -7.52
CA LYS A 162 9.19 -11.60 -6.33
C LYS A 162 9.43 -13.08 -6.65
N ASN A 163 9.06 -13.52 -7.85
CA ASN A 163 9.24 -14.90 -8.28
C ASN A 163 10.74 -15.27 -8.49
N GLU A 164 11.61 -14.27 -8.65
CA GLU A 164 13.06 -14.47 -8.72
C GLU A 164 13.69 -14.67 -7.33
N TYR A 165 12.97 -14.31 -6.26
CA TYR A 165 13.41 -14.43 -4.86
C TYR A 165 12.83 -15.65 -4.13
N SER A 166 11.89 -16.38 -4.75
CA SER A 166 11.17 -17.51 -4.15
C SER A 166 11.74 -18.88 -4.54
#